data_92cf874392f0301c4cf8b0bd21ee84ef
#
_entry.id   92cf874392f0301c4cf8b0bd21ee84ef
#
_cell.length_a   1.000
_cell.length_b   1.000
_cell.length_c   1.000
_cell.angle_alpha   90.00
_cell.angle_beta   90.00
_cell.angle_gamma   90.00
#
_symmetry.space_group_name_H-M   'P 1'
#
loop_
_entity.id
_entity.type
_entity.pdbx_description
1 polymer ?
#
loop_
_entity_poly.entity_id
_entity_poly.type
_entity_poly.pdbx_seq_one_letter_code
_entity_poly.pdbx_strand_id
1 'polypeptide(L)'
;MARYIGPKCKLSRREGTDLFLKSGVRSIESKCKIDQLPGQHGAGRKRVTEYGLQLREKQKVRRMYGVLEKKFRLYYKEADRRKGSTGVNLLQLLESRLDNVVYRMGFASTRAEARQLVSHKSIQENGQSVNIPSYEVSAGDVISIREKSRNQTRIATALELNAQSTNVGWVEVDTSKFEGVFKSVPDRTDLSADISENLIVELYSK
;
A
#
# COMPACT_ATOMS: atom_id res chain seq x y z
N MET A 1 -13.24 -5.79 -8.26
CA MET A 1 -12.38 -4.65 -8.71
C MET A 1 -11.17 -5.18 -9.45
N ALA A 2 -10.86 -4.64 -10.63
CA ALA A 2 -9.69 -5.05 -11.39
C ALA A 2 -8.38 -4.72 -10.65
N ARG A 3 -7.36 -5.57 -10.79
CA ARG A 3 -6.03 -5.42 -10.18
C ARG A 3 -4.95 -5.95 -11.13
N TYR A 4 -3.70 -5.58 -10.87
CA TYR A 4 -2.56 -6.18 -11.55
C TYR A 4 -2.33 -7.61 -11.04
N ILE A 5 -2.31 -8.59 -11.95
CA ILE A 5 -2.11 -10.03 -11.64
C ILE A 5 -0.80 -10.58 -12.20
N GLY A 6 -0.04 -9.77 -12.93
CA GLY A 6 1.23 -10.16 -13.53
C GLY A 6 2.39 -10.28 -12.52
N PRO A 7 3.61 -10.55 -13.00
CA PRO A 7 4.78 -10.79 -12.17
C PRO A 7 5.20 -9.55 -11.37
N LYS A 8 5.14 -9.66 -10.04
CA LYS A 8 5.39 -8.55 -9.11
C LYS A 8 6.85 -8.10 -9.09
N CYS A 9 7.81 -9.03 -9.14
CA CYS A 9 9.24 -8.68 -9.21
C CYS A 9 9.59 -7.80 -10.42
N LYS A 10 8.88 -7.97 -11.54
CA LYS A 10 9.04 -7.11 -12.72
C LYS A 10 8.72 -5.64 -12.41
N LEU A 11 7.75 -5.40 -11.51
CA LEU A 11 7.38 -4.05 -11.09
C LEU A 11 8.47 -3.41 -10.21
N SER A 12 8.95 -4.12 -9.18
CA SER A 12 10.04 -3.65 -8.31
C SER A 12 11.32 -3.38 -9.11
N ARG A 13 11.72 -4.30 -9.98
CA ARG A 13 12.85 -4.12 -10.89
C ARG A 13 12.69 -2.90 -11.80
N ARG A 14 11.47 -2.59 -12.23
CA ARG A 14 11.22 -1.43 -13.11
C ARG A 14 11.42 -0.10 -12.38
N GLU A 15 11.08 -0.04 -11.09
CA GLU A 15 11.25 1.16 -10.27
C GLU A 15 12.61 1.18 -9.53
N GLY A 16 13.38 0.08 -9.54
CA GLY A 16 14.68 -0.02 -8.88
C GLY A 16 14.59 -0.01 -7.35
N THR A 17 13.40 -0.24 -6.79
CA THR A 17 13.15 -0.22 -5.34
C THR A 17 12.22 -1.36 -4.92
N ASP A 18 12.27 -1.75 -3.65
CA ASP A 18 11.26 -2.67 -3.12
C ASP A 18 9.91 -1.94 -2.98
N LEU A 19 8.90 -2.47 -3.64
CA LEU A 19 7.53 -1.98 -3.56
C LEU A 19 6.69 -2.74 -2.52
N PHE A 20 7.30 -3.58 -1.71
CA PHE A 20 6.65 -4.41 -0.68
C PHE A 20 5.50 -5.26 -1.24
N LEU A 21 5.65 -5.75 -2.49
CA LEU A 21 4.63 -6.55 -3.18
C LEU A 21 4.75 -8.04 -2.88
N LYS A 22 5.82 -8.47 -2.22
CA LYS A 22 6.09 -9.85 -1.75
C LYS A 22 6.15 -9.86 -0.23
N SER A 23 5.82 -11.00 0.37
CA SER A 23 5.96 -11.17 1.82
C SER A 23 7.40 -10.92 2.28
N GLY A 24 7.57 -10.33 3.47
CA GLY A 24 8.88 -10.00 4.03
C GLY A 24 9.75 -11.19 4.47
N VAL A 25 9.27 -12.45 4.35
CA VAL A 25 9.98 -13.67 4.77
C VAL A 25 11.39 -13.79 4.18
N ARG A 26 11.58 -13.33 2.96
CA ARG A 26 12.91 -13.28 2.30
C ARG A 26 13.15 -11.86 1.77
N SER A 27 14.40 -11.41 1.78
CA SER A 27 14.78 -10.12 1.20
C SER A 27 14.42 -10.03 -0.29
N ILE A 28 14.20 -8.84 -0.78
CA ILE A 28 13.87 -8.62 -2.19
C ILE A 28 15.04 -9.03 -3.10
N GLU A 29 16.28 -8.84 -2.66
CA GLU A 29 17.51 -9.18 -3.38
C GLU A 29 17.61 -10.68 -3.64
N SER A 30 17.22 -11.51 -2.66
CA SER A 30 17.18 -12.97 -2.84
C SER A 30 16.08 -13.45 -3.79
N LYS A 31 15.04 -12.62 -4.01
CA LYS A 31 13.88 -12.95 -4.84
C LYS A 31 14.00 -12.44 -6.27
N CYS A 32 14.68 -11.34 -6.49
CA CYS A 32 14.82 -10.73 -7.81
C CYS A 32 16.07 -9.84 -7.91
N LYS A 33 16.66 -9.79 -9.10
CA LYS A 33 17.78 -8.90 -9.43
C LYS A 33 17.25 -7.47 -9.59
N ILE A 34 17.18 -6.70 -8.47
CA ILE A 34 16.53 -5.38 -8.44
C ILE A 34 17.25 -4.35 -9.30
N ASP A 35 18.60 -4.43 -9.38
CA ASP A 35 19.45 -3.51 -10.12
C ASP A 35 19.35 -3.67 -11.64
N GLN A 36 18.73 -4.76 -12.10
CA GLN A 36 18.57 -5.03 -13.52
C GLN A 36 17.13 -4.72 -13.97
N LEU A 37 16.97 -3.70 -14.83
CA LEU A 37 15.68 -3.40 -15.44
C LEU A 37 15.09 -4.63 -16.17
N PRO A 38 13.77 -4.78 -16.16
CA PRO A 38 13.13 -5.87 -16.87
C PRO A 38 13.17 -5.66 -18.38
N GLY A 39 13.29 -6.78 -19.13
CA GLY A 39 13.27 -6.82 -20.59
C GLY A 39 14.63 -7.13 -21.18
N GLN A 40 14.67 -7.37 -22.50
CA GLN A 40 15.86 -7.76 -23.24
C GLN A 40 17.00 -6.73 -23.14
N HIS A 41 16.66 -5.44 -23.17
CA HIS A 41 17.61 -4.32 -23.10
C HIS A 41 17.73 -3.73 -21.69
N GLY A 42 17.49 -4.53 -20.63
CA GLY A 42 17.49 -4.07 -19.24
C GLY A 42 18.85 -3.54 -18.75
N ALA A 43 19.96 -3.97 -19.33
CA ALA A 43 21.30 -3.51 -19.01
C ALA A 43 21.69 -2.19 -19.69
N GLY A 44 20.91 -1.74 -20.67
CA GLY A 44 21.19 -0.48 -21.39
C GLY A 44 20.97 0.76 -20.53
N ARG A 45 21.92 1.68 -20.54
CA ARG A 45 21.76 2.99 -19.91
C ARG A 45 20.74 3.83 -20.68
N LYS A 46 19.70 4.31 -19.98
CA LYS A 46 18.72 5.22 -20.56
C LYS A 46 18.91 6.62 -19.96
N ARG A 47 18.85 7.63 -20.82
CA ARG A 47 18.81 9.01 -20.37
C ARG A 47 17.50 9.21 -19.60
N VAL A 48 17.60 9.71 -18.38
CA VAL A 48 16.46 10.04 -17.55
C VAL A 48 16.02 11.46 -17.91
N THR A 49 14.79 11.61 -18.35
CA THR A 49 14.15 12.89 -18.59
C THR A 49 13.32 13.30 -17.39
N GLU A 50 13.06 14.59 -17.22
CA GLU A 50 12.22 15.12 -16.14
C GLU A 50 10.82 14.46 -16.15
N TYR A 51 10.18 14.42 -17.31
CA TYR A 51 8.92 13.67 -17.48
C TYR A 51 9.05 12.20 -17.06
N GLY A 52 10.20 11.58 -17.41
CA GLY A 52 10.49 10.20 -17.02
C GLY A 52 10.55 10.02 -15.51
N LEU A 53 11.15 10.96 -14.77
CA LEU A 53 11.19 10.95 -13.30
C LEU A 53 9.79 11.07 -12.71
N GLN A 54 9.03 12.06 -13.13
CA GLN A 54 7.65 12.26 -12.69
C GLN A 54 6.78 11.04 -12.94
N LEU A 55 6.89 10.45 -14.14
CA LEU A 55 6.16 9.23 -14.50
C LEU A 55 6.57 8.03 -13.62
N ARG A 56 7.85 7.84 -13.36
CA ARG A 56 8.34 6.73 -12.52
C ARG A 56 7.86 6.87 -11.10
N GLU A 57 7.91 8.07 -10.53
CA GLU A 57 7.44 8.31 -9.17
C GLU A 57 5.94 8.01 -9.04
N LYS A 58 5.13 8.52 -9.95
CA LYS A 58 3.71 8.18 -10.01
C LYS A 58 3.48 6.66 -10.11
N GLN A 59 4.22 5.98 -10.99
CA GLN A 59 4.07 4.54 -11.18
C GLN A 59 4.53 3.75 -9.95
N LYS A 60 5.57 4.20 -9.25
CA LYS A 60 6.07 3.63 -8.00
C LYS A 60 4.96 3.62 -6.94
N VAL A 61 4.41 4.78 -6.63
CA VAL A 61 3.33 4.93 -5.63
C VAL A 61 2.09 4.13 -6.03
N ARG A 62 1.62 4.27 -7.26
CA ARG A 62 0.46 3.54 -7.77
C ARG A 62 0.60 2.02 -7.64
N ARG A 63 1.80 1.49 -7.89
CA ARG A 63 2.11 0.05 -7.81
C ARG A 63 2.24 -0.42 -6.37
N MET A 64 2.84 0.39 -5.51
CA MET A 64 2.97 0.11 -4.08
C MET A 64 1.60 -0.12 -3.42
N TYR A 65 0.63 0.76 -3.71
CA TYR A 65 -0.75 0.62 -3.20
C TYR A 65 -1.64 -0.29 -4.04
N GLY A 66 -1.15 -0.85 -5.15
CA GLY A 66 -1.90 -1.76 -6.01
C GLY A 66 -3.12 -1.14 -6.69
N VAL A 67 -3.09 0.18 -6.92
CA VAL A 67 -4.18 0.95 -7.53
C VAL A 67 -3.98 1.04 -9.04
N LEU A 68 -5.06 0.94 -9.84
CA LEU A 68 -5.02 1.15 -11.28
C LEU A 68 -5.12 2.64 -11.63
N GLU A 69 -4.64 3.01 -12.82
CA GLU A 69 -4.51 4.41 -13.27
C GLU A 69 -5.81 5.22 -13.14
N LYS A 70 -6.94 4.68 -13.61
CA LYS A 70 -8.23 5.37 -13.53
C LYS A 70 -8.61 5.73 -12.09
N LYS A 71 -8.43 4.80 -11.14
CA LYS A 71 -8.75 5.06 -9.73
C LYS A 71 -7.72 5.97 -9.07
N PHE A 72 -6.43 5.85 -9.45
CA PHE A 72 -5.38 6.73 -8.94
C PHE A 72 -5.63 8.19 -9.33
N ARG A 73 -6.04 8.43 -10.59
CA ARG A 73 -6.43 9.76 -11.07
C ARG A 73 -7.64 10.34 -10.33
N LEU A 74 -8.59 9.48 -9.91
CA LEU A 74 -9.72 9.93 -9.08
C LEU A 74 -9.25 10.32 -7.68
N TYR A 75 -8.29 9.59 -7.07
CA TYR A 75 -7.69 9.99 -5.81
C TYR A 75 -6.94 11.32 -5.92
N TYR A 76 -6.20 11.53 -7.01
CA TYR A 76 -5.54 12.80 -7.26
C TYR A 76 -6.53 13.97 -7.32
N LYS A 77 -7.62 13.83 -8.09
CA LYS A 77 -8.66 14.86 -8.18
C LYS A 77 -9.32 15.15 -6.83
N GLU A 78 -9.53 14.13 -6.02
CA GLU A 78 -10.08 14.31 -4.67
C GLU A 78 -9.07 14.99 -3.74
N ALA A 79 -7.80 14.62 -3.84
CA ALA A 79 -6.72 15.25 -3.07
C ALA A 79 -6.55 16.74 -3.41
N ASP A 80 -6.68 17.08 -4.68
CA ASP A 80 -6.60 18.44 -5.19
C ASP A 80 -7.79 19.30 -4.72
N ARG A 81 -8.97 18.71 -4.58
CA ARG A 81 -10.17 19.37 -4.05
C ARG A 81 -10.08 19.66 -2.55
N ARG A 82 -9.33 18.86 -1.77
CA ARG A 82 -9.19 19.01 -0.32
C ARG A 82 -8.25 20.17 0.00
N LYS A 83 -8.52 20.88 1.12
CA LYS A 83 -7.63 21.94 1.61
C LYS A 83 -6.27 21.36 2.03
N GLY A 84 -5.20 22.09 1.79
CA GLY A 84 -3.83 21.72 2.15
C GLY A 84 -2.99 21.30 0.95
N SER A 85 -1.90 20.57 1.20
CA SER A 85 -1.00 20.09 0.15
C SER A 85 -1.62 18.91 -0.60
N THR A 86 -1.81 19.05 -1.91
CA THR A 86 -2.36 18.00 -2.79
C THR A 86 -1.59 16.69 -2.68
N GLY A 87 -0.25 16.76 -2.59
CA GLY A 87 0.59 15.58 -2.47
C GLY A 87 0.38 14.83 -1.16
N VAL A 88 0.34 15.55 -0.04
CA VAL A 88 0.06 14.98 1.29
C VAL A 88 -1.34 14.38 1.33
N ASN A 89 -2.35 15.13 0.88
CA ASN A 89 -3.73 14.65 0.81
C ASN A 89 -3.86 13.36 -0.01
N LEU A 90 -3.11 13.26 -1.13
CA LEU A 90 -3.09 12.05 -1.96
C LEU A 90 -2.56 10.84 -1.18
N LEU A 91 -1.45 11.00 -0.47
CA LEU A 91 -0.86 9.93 0.34
C LEU A 91 -1.79 9.54 1.49
N GLN A 92 -2.40 10.50 2.17
CA GLN A 92 -3.38 10.26 3.23
C GLN A 92 -4.58 9.45 2.73
N LEU A 93 -5.14 9.82 1.57
CA LEU A 93 -6.22 9.04 0.93
C LEU A 93 -5.82 7.61 0.57
N LEU A 94 -4.56 7.40 0.18
CA LEU A 94 -4.05 6.07 -0.12
C LEU A 94 -3.82 5.24 1.15
N GLU A 95 -3.36 5.87 2.23
CA GLU A 95 -3.15 5.21 3.53
C GLU A 95 -4.47 4.89 4.25
N SER A 96 -5.50 5.74 4.12
CA SER A 96 -6.82 5.52 4.73
C SER A 96 -7.66 4.43 4.06
N ARG A 97 -7.18 3.79 3.01
CA ARG A 97 -7.89 2.66 2.39
C ARG A 97 -7.89 1.43 3.29
N LEU A 98 -9.04 0.76 3.40
CA LEU A 98 -9.19 -0.42 4.26
C LEU A 98 -8.19 -1.54 3.92
N ASP A 99 -7.92 -1.81 2.63
CA ASP A 99 -6.92 -2.81 2.24
C ASP A 99 -5.51 -2.45 2.71
N ASN A 100 -5.18 -1.16 2.74
CA ASN A 100 -3.91 -0.68 3.24
C ASN A 100 -3.86 -0.65 4.78
N VAL A 101 -4.92 -0.21 5.45
CA VAL A 101 -5.00 -0.20 6.93
C VAL A 101 -4.83 -1.62 7.48
N VAL A 102 -5.52 -2.61 6.90
CA VAL A 102 -5.37 -4.04 7.26
C VAL A 102 -3.91 -4.52 7.09
N TYR A 103 -3.22 -4.07 6.04
CA TYR A 103 -1.79 -4.36 5.85
C TYR A 103 -0.93 -3.67 6.91
N ARG A 104 -1.19 -2.40 7.23
CA ARG A 104 -0.45 -1.64 8.26
C ARG A 104 -0.63 -2.19 9.66
N MET A 105 -1.80 -2.74 9.95
CA MET A 105 -2.09 -3.45 11.20
C MET A 105 -1.41 -4.83 11.28
N GLY A 106 -0.79 -5.30 10.19
CA GLY A 106 -0.08 -6.58 10.17
C GLY A 106 -0.97 -7.81 10.03
N PHE A 107 -2.26 -7.66 9.76
CA PHE A 107 -3.17 -8.79 9.51
C PHE A 107 -2.92 -9.50 8.18
N ALA A 108 -2.06 -8.94 7.35
CA ALA A 108 -1.65 -9.52 6.08
C ALA A 108 -0.18 -9.20 5.78
N SER A 109 0.53 -10.15 5.19
CA SER A 109 1.95 -9.99 4.82
C SER A 109 2.18 -9.06 3.61
N THR A 110 1.13 -8.79 2.84
CA THR A 110 1.17 -7.89 1.66
C THR A 110 -0.17 -7.18 1.47
N ARG A 111 -0.15 -5.99 0.84
CA ARG A 111 -1.38 -5.27 0.47
C ARG A 111 -2.30 -6.10 -0.45
N ALA A 112 -1.75 -6.98 -1.27
CA ALA A 112 -2.55 -7.86 -2.14
C ALA A 112 -3.30 -8.93 -1.33
N GLU A 113 -2.70 -9.44 -0.28
CA GLU A 113 -3.32 -10.36 0.67
C GLU A 113 -4.37 -9.66 1.53
N ALA A 114 -4.05 -8.49 2.08
CA ALA A 114 -5.01 -7.64 2.79
C ALA A 114 -6.27 -7.37 1.95
N ARG A 115 -6.07 -7.01 0.69
CA ARG A 115 -7.17 -6.81 -0.27
C ARG A 115 -8.01 -8.07 -0.47
N GLN A 116 -7.38 -9.26 -0.47
CA GLN A 116 -8.11 -10.52 -0.56
C GLN A 116 -8.93 -10.79 0.71
N LEU A 117 -8.35 -10.55 1.90
CA LEU A 117 -9.07 -10.71 3.18
C LEU A 117 -10.32 -9.82 3.21
N VAL A 118 -10.20 -8.54 2.83
CA VAL A 118 -11.34 -7.63 2.74
C VAL A 118 -12.37 -8.14 1.74
N SER A 119 -11.97 -8.46 0.50
CA SER A 119 -12.90 -8.92 -0.55
C SER A 119 -13.64 -10.19 -0.19
N HIS A 120 -13.03 -11.06 0.61
CA HIS A 120 -13.61 -12.32 1.10
C HIS A 120 -14.42 -12.15 2.40
N LYS A 121 -14.69 -10.90 2.82
CA LYS A 121 -15.48 -10.59 4.01
C LYS A 121 -14.87 -11.14 5.31
N SER A 122 -13.55 -11.25 5.38
CA SER A 122 -12.82 -11.67 6.58
C SER A 122 -12.56 -10.54 7.55
N ILE A 123 -12.82 -9.30 7.14
CA ILE A 123 -12.59 -8.07 7.92
C ILE A 123 -13.91 -7.44 8.30
N GLN A 124 -13.96 -6.92 9.51
CA GLN A 124 -15.06 -6.13 10.05
C GLN A 124 -14.54 -4.74 10.43
N GLU A 125 -15.37 -3.75 10.26
CA GLU A 125 -15.18 -2.38 10.74
C GLU A 125 -16.32 -2.06 11.69
N ASN A 126 -15.99 -1.63 12.89
CA ASN A 126 -16.96 -1.34 13.96
C ASN A 126 -18.01 -2.48 14.12
N GLY A 127 -17.56 -3.73 14.01
CA GLY A 127 -18.41 -4.93 14.09
C GLY A 127 -19.17 -5.29 12.81
N GLN A 128 -19.14 -4.45 11.77
CA GLN A 128 -19.82 -4.70 10.50
C GLN A 128 -18.88 -5.26 9.45
N SER A 129 -19.31 -6.27 8.69
CA SER A 129 -18.48 -6.88 7.64
C SER A 129 -18.41 -5.99 6.40
N VAL A 130 -17.21 -5.54 6.05
CA VAL A 130 -16.92 -4.72 4.87
C VAL A 130 -16.18 -5.55 3.82
N ASN A 131 -16.63 -5.49 2.55
CA ASN A 131 -16.01 -6.21 1.43
C ASN A 131 -15.44 -5.29 0.33
N ILE A 132 -15.33 -4.00 0.63
CA ILE A 132 -14.85 -2.98 -0.31
C ILE A 132 -13.42 -2.58 0.07
N PRO A 133 -12.38 -3.05 -0.65
CA PRO A 133 -10.97 -2.75 -0.32
C PRO A 133 -10.61 -1.26 -0.38
N SER A 134 -11.37 -0.46 -1.13
CA SER A 134 -11.17 0.98 -1.24
C SER A 134 -12.05 1.80 -0.29
N TYR A 135 -12.66 1.16 0.70
CA TYR A 135 -13.38 1.84 1.76
C TYR A 135 -12.42 2.78 2.50
N GLU A 136 -12.83 4.01 2.76
CA GLU A 136 -12.04 5.01 3.46
C GLU A 136 -12.30 4.88 4.97
N VAL A 137 -11.26 4.51 5.71
CA VAL A 137 -11.31 4.34 7.16
C VAL A 137 -11.11 5.71 7.82
N SER A 138 -11.89 6.00 8.84
CA SER A 138 -11.84 7.24 9.60
C SER A 138 -11.07 7.05 10.91
N ALA A 139 -10.54 8.16 11.46
CA ALA A 139 -9.90 8.13 12.77
C ALA A 139 -10.89 7.68 13.85
N GLY A 140 -10.47 6.73 14.67
CA GLY A 140 -11.28 6.11 15.71
C GLY A 140 -11.95 4.79 15.30
N ASP A 141 -11.93 4.43 14.01
CA ASP A 141 -12.53 3.17 13.56
C ASP A 141 -11.75 1.95 14.08
N VAL A 142 -12.50 0.96 14.52
CA VAL A 142 -11.99 -0.33 14.98
C VAL A 142 -12.08 -1.36 13.84
N ILE A 143 -10.94 -1.88 13.44
CA ILE A 143 -10.83 -2.91 12.40
C ILE A 143 -10.52 -4.24 13.06
N SER A 144 -11.35 -5.25 12.82
CA SER A 144 -11.18 -6.57 13.42
C SER A 144 -11.27 -7.69 12.37
N ILE A 145 -10.67 -8.83 12.72
CA ILE A 145 -10.78 -10.06 11.94
C ILE A 145 -12.01 -10.83 12.42
N ARG A 146 -12.89 -11.17 11.49
CA ARG A 146 -14.07 -11.98 11.75
C ARG A 146 -13.69 -13.31 12.40
N GLU A 147 -14.38 -13.75 13.44
CA GLU A 147 -14.08 -14.99 14.21
C GLU A 147 -13.83 -16.20 13.31
N LYS A 148 -14.73 -16.45 12.36
CA LYS A 148 -14.61 -17.57 11.40
C LYS A 148 -13.32 -17.55 10.57
N SER A 149 -12.64 -16.40 10.51
CA SER A 149 -11.43 -16.21 9.71
C SER A 149 -10.15 -16.19 10.55
N ARG A 150 -10.23 -16.14 11.88
CA ARG A 150 -9.07 -16.05 12.78
C ARG A 150 -8.14 -17.27 12.69
N ASN A 151 -8.69 -18.45 12.44
CA ASN A 151 -7.94 -19.71 12.35
C ASN A 151 -7.15 -19.89 11.04
N GLN A 152 -7.10 -18.89 10.17
CA GLN A 152 -6.32 -18.98 8.92
C GLN A 152 -4.82 -18.86 9.20
N THR A 153 -4.05 -19.88 8.82
CA THR A 153 -2.58 -19.92 9.02
C THR A 153 -1.85 -18.70 8.45
N ARG A 154 -2.34 -18.15 7.33
CA ARG A 154 -1.75 -16.93 6.71
C ARG A 154 -1.84 -15.71 7.61
N ILE A 155 -2.89 -15.58 8.43
CA ILE A 155 -3.06 -14.45 9.36
C ILE A 155 -2.08 -14.60 10.53
N ALA A 156 -1.97 -15.80 11.10
CA ALA A 156 -0.99 -16.08 12.14
C ALA A 156 0.44 -15.78 11.67
N THR A 157 0.82 -16.29 10.50
CA THR A 157 2.14 -16.01 9.89
C THR A 157 2.35 -14.51 9.63
N ALA A 158 1.32 -13.77 9.21
CA ALA A 158 1.43 -12.34 8.98
C ALA A 158 1.65 -11.56 10.29
N LEU A 159 0.95 -11.94 11.37
CA LEU A 159 1.13 -11.34 12.70
C LEU A 159 2.53 -11.61 13.26
N GLU A 160 3.05 -12.84 13.12
CA GLU A 160 4.42 -13.18 13.51
C GLU A 160 5.47 -12.34 12.78
N LEU A 161 5.30 -12.16 11.45
CA LEU A 161 6.19 -11.33 10.64
C LEU A 161 6.13 -9.86 11.06
N ASN A 162 4.92 -9.36 11.37
CA ASN A 162 4.73 -7.97 11.76
C ASN A 162 5.24 -7.68 13.18
N ALA A 163 5.22 -8.66 14.08
CA ALA A 163 5.79 -8.52 15.42
C ALA A 163 7.31 -8.19 15.39
N GLN A 164 8.00 -8.55 14.31
CA GLN A 164 9.42 -8.25 14.09
C GLN A 164 9.64 -6.89 13.38
N SER A 165 8.57 -6.24 12.91
CA SER A 165 8.66 -4.96 12.21
C SER A 165 8.23 -3.80 13.11
N THR A 166 8.70 -2.60 12.79
CA THR A 166 8.33 -1.39 13.54
C THR A 166 6.86 -1.07 13.30
N ASN A 167 6.08 -1.01 14.37
CA ASN A 167 4.70 -0.57 14.30
C ASN A 167 4.61 0.91 13.89
N VAL A 168 3.66 1.22 13.04
CA VAL A 168 3.39 2.59 12.62
C VAL A 168 2.56 3.33 13.68
N GLY A 169 2.91 4.59 13.99
CA GLY A 169 2.35 5.35 15.11
C GLY A 169 0.85 5.63 15.05
N TRP A 170 0.27 5.66 13.84
CA TRP A 170 -1.15 6.00 13.62
C TRP A 170 -2.12 4.81 13.71
N VAL A 171 -1.62 3.58 13.94
CA VAL A 171 -2.44 2.41 14.21
C VAL A 171 -2.02 1.77 15.52
N GLU A 172 -2.98 1.26 16.27
CA GLU A 172 -2.76 0.43 17.45
C GLU A 172 -3.36 -0.94 17.22
N VAL A 173 -2.65 -2.00 17.57
CA VAL A 173 -3.07 -3.37 17.27
C VAL A 173 -3.02 -4.22 18.52
N ASP A 174 -4.14 -4.84 18.85
CA ASP A 174 -4.23 -5.91 19.85
C ASP A 174 -4.25 -7.27 19.12
N THR A 175 -3.10 -7.90 19.08
CA THR A 175 -2.94 -9.20 18.39
C THR A 175 -3.73 -10.31 19.07
N SER A 176 -3.97 -10.22 20.38
CA SER A 176 -4.73 -11.23 21.13
C SER A 176 -6.21 -11.24 20.78
N LYS A 177 -6.78 -10.07 20.53
CA LYS A 177 -8.18 -9.89 20.13
C LYS A 177 -8.38 -9.94 18.61
N PHE A 178 -7.30 -9.89 17.83
CA PHE A 178 -7.34 -9.72 16.37
C PHE A 178 -8.05 -8.42 15.95
N GLU A 179 -7.77 -7.35 16.68
CA GLU A 179 -8.38 -6.04 16.50
C GLU A 179 -7.32 -4.95 16.42
N GLY A 180 -7.62 -3.89 15.72
CA GLY A 180 -6.78 -2.70 15.69
C GLY A 180 -7.60 -1.44 15.55
N VAL A 181 -7.09 -0.33 16.08
CA VAL A 181 -7.70 1.00 16.00
C VAL A 181 -6.90 1.87 15.06
N PHE A 182 -7.56 2.52 14.13
CA PHE A 182 -6.98 3.57 13.29
C PHE A 182 -7.05 4.90 14.06
N LYS A 183 -5.96 5.27 14.76
CA LYS A 183 -5.94 6.42 15.68
C LYS A 183 -6.12 7.76 14.98
N SER A 184 -5.34 7.96 13.92
CA SER A 184 -5.31 9.23 13.19
C SER A 184 -4.91 9.01 11.74
N VAL A 185 -5.22 9.98 10.89
CA VAL A 185 -4.66 10.04 9.54
C VAL A 185 -3.18 10.35 9.65
N PRO A 186 -2.28 9.61 8.97
CA PRO A 186 -0.85 9.82 9.09
C PRO A 186 -0.42 11.18 8.57
N ASP A 187 0.55 11.80 9.25
CA ASP A 187 1.22 12.99 8.77
C ASP A 187 2.31 12.64 7.75
N ARG A 188 2.81 13.64 7.01
CA ARG A 188 3.87 13.41 6.01
C ARG A 188 5.13 12.79 6.62
N THR A 189 5.45 13.13 7.85
CA THR A 189 6.62 12.62 8.59
C THR A 189 6.52 11.13 8.94
N ASP A 190 5.30 10.61 9.06
CA ASP A 190 5.03 9.21 9.36
C ASP A 190 5.16 8.30 8.13
N LEU A 191 5.17 8.90 6.94
CA LEU A 191 5.22 8.19 5.67
C LEU A 191 6.66 8.07 5.16
N SER A 192 6.88 7.09 4.27
CA SER A 192 8.21 6.86 3.70
C SER A 192 8.78 8.11 3.04
N ALA A 193 10.00 8.48 3.44
CA ALA A 193 10.75 9.58 2.84
C ALA A 193 11.10 9.33 1.36
N ASP A 194 11.09 8.05 0.93
CA ASP A 194 11.40 7.67 -0.45
C ASP A 194 10.35 8.10 -1.47
N ILE A 195 9.20 8.62 -1.02
CA ILE A 195 8.12 9.08 -1.91
C ILE A 195 8.24 10.59 -2.12
N SER A 196 8.39 10.99 -3.38
CA SER A 196 8.43 12.40 -3.81
C SER A 196 7.08 12.79 -4.42
N GLU A 197 6.11 13.10 -3.57
CA GLU A 197 4.75 13.43 -3.98
C GLU A 197 4.66 14.64 -4.91
N ASN A 198 5.59 15.59 -4.81
CA ASN A 198 5.65 16.78 -5.66
C ASN A 198 5.78 16.42 -7.14
N LEU A 199 6.60 15.40 -7.47
CA LEU A 199 6.75 14.92 -8.85
C LEU A 199 5.44 14.36 -9.42
N ILE A 200 4.61 13.78 -8.55
CA ILE A 200 3.29 13.25 -8.95
C ILE A 200 2.33 14.42 -9.22
N VAL A 201 2.35 15.44 -8.37
CA VAL A 201 1.52 16.65 -8.56
C VAL A 201 1.90 17.35 -9.85
N GLU A 202 3.19 17.58 -10.09
CA GLU A 202 3.71 18.19 -11.31
C GLU A 202 3.30 17.42 -12.58
N LEU A 203 3.30 16.07 -12.53
CA LEU A 203 2.88 15.25 -13.66
C LEU A 203 1.40 15.45 -14.04
N TYR A 204 0.54 15.60 -13.03
CA TYR A 204 -0.91 15.72 -13.25
C TYR A 204 -1.39 17.15 -13.46
N SER A 205 -0.58 18.15 -13.11
CA SER A 205 -0.89 19.58 -13.32
C SER A 205 -0.57 20.07 -14.73
N LYS A 206 0.06 19.24 -15.57
CA LYS A 206 0.37 19.53 -16.99
C LYS A 206 -0.79 19.30 -17.92
#